data_18a09f5fedd0d42bb90ed6f64a4646f4
#
_entry.id   18a09f5fedd0d42bb90ed6f64a4646f4
#
_cell.length_a   1.000
_cell.length_b   1.000
_cell.length_c   1.000
_cell.angle_alpha   90.00
_cell.angle_beta   90.00
_cell.angle_gamma   90.00
#
_symmetry.space_group_name_H-M   'P 1'
#
loop_
_entity.id
_entity.type
_entity.pdbx_description
1 polymer ?
#
loop_
_entity_poly.entity_id
_entity_poly.type
_entity_poly.pdbx_seq_one_letter_code
_entity_poly.pdbx_strand_id
1 'polypeptide(L)'
;MHILEIPSFFPPYGGLFCLEQSKALVKQGHTVRIIANLNVSARLSPSLWLHSHTHSYDVNMDGIQVTRREMRAIPFCMKHNVDRWCSIVGEMADEYIKKYGKPDILHAHCCAWAGYAAMLVSRKHNIPYVVTEHLAPELHLKQFGKDGINSWQVPPLQEAFKKASRVIFVSEELAHDLEPLFGSNFNWQVVSNTIDTNVFVYKKRKPLEGRTFTICCLAIFIPLKGYDVLYKAFAEFIQKYNTEAQLLVAGAGTNSKEMRKLVDKYGIGKHVKLYGELDRNGVLDILYKSDCLALATRNEAQGLVLLEAMSTGIQVVTTDRTPKNVHIEGGCIIAPYNRADIMAKRFAEAMHNTSFDGKAISDCVKSLVSPNVIGKQLTDIFKSVISSYKTQYSEQS
;
A
#
# COMPACT_ATOMS: atom_id res chain seq x y z
N MET A 1 -8.12 -12.53 -20.37
CA MET A 1 -6.65 -12.43 -20.48
C MET A 1 -6.02 -13.34 -19.45
N HIS A 2 -4.82 -13.83 -19.76
CA HIS A 2 -3.96 -14.58 -18.85
C HIS A 2 -2.88 -13.63 -18.31
N ILE A 3 -2.94 -13.29 -17.01
CA ILE A 3 -2.14 -12.27 -16.36
C ILE A 3 -1.22 -12.94 -15.36
N LEU A 4 0.08 -12.61 -15.40
CA LEU A 4 1.06 -13.05 -14.42
C LEU A 4 1.51 -11.86 -13.55
N GLU A 5 1.16 -11.92 -12.26
CA GLU A 5 1.52 -10.92 -11.27
C GLU A 5 2.88 -11.23 -10.66
N ILE A 6 3.72 -10.20 -10.52
CA ILE A 6 5.07 -10.30 -9.97
C ILE A 6 5.24 -9.22 -8.89
N PRO A 7 5.05 -9.52 -7.60
CA PRO A 7 5.24 -8.56 -6.53
C PRO A 7 6.70 -8.52 -6.04
N SER A 8 7.19 -7.32 -5.70
CA SER A 8 8.50 -7.12 -5.05
C SER A 8 8.52 -7.63 -3.61
N PHE A 9 7.38 -7.60 -2.95
CA PHE A 9 7.13 -8.16 -1.61
C PHE A 9 5.68 -8.62 -1.52
N PHE A 10 5.46 -9.67 -0.74
CA PHE A 10 4.17 -10.35 -0.68
C PHE A 10 3.92 -10.89 0.75
N PRO A 11 2.67 -11.13 1.17
CA PRO A 11 2.39 -11.64 2.50
C PRO A 11 3.23 -12.88 2.87
N PRO A 12 3.74 -12.96 4.12
CA PRO A 12 3.43 -12.12 5.28
C PRO A 12 4.22 -10.81 5.38
N TYR A 13 5.07 -10.46 4.42
CA TYR A 13 5.96 -9.30 4.46
C TYR A 13 5.37 -8.04 3.79
N GLY A 14 4.06 -7.86 3.81
CA GLY A 14 3.36 -6.76 3.13
C GLY A 14 2.89 -7.13 1.73
N GLY A 15 2.54 -6.14 0.89
CA GLY A 15 2.14 -6.37 -0.52
C GLY A 15 0.72 -6.91 -0.71
N LEU A 16 -0.17 -6.73 0.27
CA LEU A 16 -1.56 -7.18 0.18
C LEU A 16 -2.30 -6.55 -1.02
N PHE A 17 -1.88 -5.35 -1.45
CA PHE A 17 -2.44 -4.68 -2.61
C PHE A 17 -2.32 -5.52 -3.91
N CYS A 18 -1.26 -6.30 -4.08
CA CYS A 18 -1.12 -7.22 -5.22
C CYS A 18 -2.24 -8.28 -5.21
N LEU A 19 -2.49 -8.89 -4.05
CA LEU A 19 -3.55 -9.89 -3.89
C LEU A 19 -4.93 -9.27 -4.15
N GLU A 20 -5.20 -8.08 -3.60
CA GLU A 20 -6.49 -7.40 -3.78
C GLU A 20 -6.71 -6.98 -5.25
N GLN A 21 -5.69 -6.49 -5.96
CA GLN A 21 -5.79 -6.19 -7.39
C GLN A 21 -5.96 -7.47 -8.22
N SER A 22 -5.26 -8.56 -7.88
CA SER A 22 -5.46 -9.87 -8.51
C SER A 22 -6.90 -10.37 -8.37
N LYS A 23 -7.49 -10.25 -7.18
CA LYS A 23 -8.90 -10.60 -6.92
C LYS A 23 -9.86 -9.72 -7.75
N ALA A 24 -9.54 -8.42 -7.88
CA ALA A 24 -10.32 -7.50 -8.69
C ALA A 24 -10.28 -7.90 -10.18
N LEU A 25 -9.13 -8.30 -10.71
CA LEU A 25 -8.98 -8.78 -12.09
C LEU A 25 -9.69 -10.12 -12.33
N VAL A 26 -9.65 -11.04 -11.36
CA VAL A 26 -10.42 -12.31 -11.45
C VAL A 26 -11.92 -12.02 -11.52
N LYS A 27 -12.43 -11.05 -10.78
CA LYS A 27 -13.85 -10.62 -10.87
C LYS A 27 -14.22 -10.06 -12.24
N GLN A 28 -13.24 -9.60 -13.03
CA GLN A 28 -13.45 -9.19 -14.44
C GLN A 28 -13.35 -10.36 -15.43
N GLY A 29 -13.25 -11.60 -14.95
CA GLY A 29 -13.20 -12.81 -15.78
C GLY A 29 -11.81 -13.12 -16.34
N HIS A 30 -10.73 -12.63 -15.72
CA HIS A 30 -9.37 -12.93 -16.14
C HIS A 30 -8.78 -14.12 -15.38
N THR A 31 -7.89 -14.86 -16.05
CA THR A 31 -7.04 -15.86 -15.39
C THR A 31 -5.83 -15.13 -14.81
N VAL A 32 -5.74 -15.08 -13.48
CA VAL A 32 -4.66 -14.39 -12.77
C VAL A 32 -3.91 -15.37 -11.88
N ARG A 33 -2.59 -15.34 -11.94
CA ARG A 33 -1.71 -16.11 -11.07
C ARG A 33 -0.57 -15.22 -10.59
N ILE A 34 0.00 -15.54 -9.43
CA ILE A 34 1.08 -14.78 -8.82
C ILE A 34 2.32 -15.68 -8.72
N ILE A 35 3.49 -15.16 -9.08
CA ILE A 35 4.79 -15.74 -8.71
C ILE A 35 5.46 -14.79 -7.69
N ALA A 36 5.73 -15.29 -6.48
CA ALA A 36 6.23 -14.50 -5.38
C ALA A 36 7.54 -15.09 -4.82
N ASN A 37 8.67 -14.41 -5.08
CA ASN A 37 9.95 -14.74 -4.49
C ASN A 37 10.12 -13.94 -3.18
N LEU A 38 9.99 -14.60 -2.03
CA LEU A 38 10.07 -13.97 -0.72
C LEU A 38 11.51 -13.85 -0.26
N ASN A 39 11.94 -12.65 0.09
CA ASN A 39 13.29 -12.40 0.60
C ASN A 39 13.31 -12.62 2.13
N VAL A 40 13.91 -13.73 2.58
CA VAL A 40 13.99 -14.11 4.00
C VAL A 40 15.34 -13.66 4.59
N SER A 41 15.27 -12.77 5.57
CA SER A 41 16.46 -12.23 6.26
C SER A 41 16.81 -13.05 7.52
N ALA A 42 18.05 -13.50 7.62
CA ALA A 42 18.57 -14.17 8.83
C ALA A 42 18.46 -13.27 10.08
N ARG A 43 18.59 -11.95 9.91
CA ARG A 43 18.52 -10.98 11.01
C ARG A 43 17.10 -10.79 11.53
N LEU A 44 16.10 -10.75 10.64
CA LEU A 44 14.70 -10.48 11.00
C LEU A 44 13.94 -11.75 11.37
N SER A 45 14.27 -12.86 10.74
CA SER A 45 13.57 -14.14 10.92
C SER A 45 14.54 -15.31 10.82
N PRO A 46 15.41 -15.56 11.83
CA PRO A 46 16.44 -16.61 11.79
C PRO A 46 15.85 -18.02 11.56
N SER A 47 14.75 -18.34 12.22
CA SER A 47 14.10 -19.64 12.08
C SER A 47 13.54 -19.85 10.67
N LEU A 48 12.85 -18.86 10.10
CA LEU A 48 12.36 -18.94 8.73
C LEU A 48 13.53 -19.00 7.72
N TRP A 49 14.63 -18.31 8.00
CA TRP A 49 15.83 -18.35 7.15
C TRP A 49 16.43 -19.77 7.11
N LEU A 50 16.51 -20.47 8.24
CA LEU A 50 17.00 -21.85 8.31
C LEU A 50 16.08 -22.85 7.60
N HIS A 51 14.77 -22.66 7.71
CA HIS A 51 13.73 -23.56 7.20
C HIS A 51 13.05 -23.06 5.92
N SER A 52 13.64 -22.07 5.22
CA SER A 52 13.07 -21.49 4.03
C SER A 52 12.93 -22.50 2.87
N HIS A 53 11.79 -22.44 2.18
CA HIS A 53 11.50 -23.25 1.00
C HIS A 53 12.18 -22.65 -0.24
N THR A 54 13.35 -23.21 -0.62
CA THR A 54 14.14 -22.72 -1.77
C THR A 54 13.62 -23.23 -3.12
N HIS A 55 12.71 -24.18 -3.13
CA HIS A 55 12.01 -24.66 -4.33
C HIS A 55 10.62 -24.02 -4.43
N SER A 56 10.09 -23.97 -5.66
CA SER A 56 8.74 -23.48 -5.91
C SER A 56 7.68 -24.38 -5.27
N TYR A 57 6.71 -23.76 -4.57
CA TYR A 57 5.53 -24.43 -4.04
C TYR A 57 4.28 -23.59 -4.26
N ASP A 58 3.16 -24.24 -4.48
CA ASP A 58 1.89 -23.56 -4.78
C ASP A 58 1.05 -23.44 -3.49
N VAL A 59 0.44 -22.27 -3.30
CA VAL A 59 -0.53 -22.00 -2.25
C VAL A 59 -1.77 -21.33 -2.86
N ASN A 60 -2.94 -21.55 -2.28
CA ASN A 60 -4.14 -20.80 -2.60
C ASN A 60 -4.35 -19.70 -1.55
N MET A 61 -4.48 -18.46 -1.99
CA MET A 61 -4.75 -17.32 -1.13
C MET A 61 -6.02 -16.63 -1.63
N ASP A 62 -7.10 -16.76 -0.88
CA ASP A 62 -8.40 -16.17 -1.21
C ASP A 62 -8.87 -16.45 -2.65
N GLY A 63 -8.63 -17.67 -3.14
CA GLY A 63 -8.98 -18.10 -4.50
C GLY A 63 -7.92 -17.78 -5.57
N ILE A 64 -6.86 -17.06 -5.24
CA ILE A 64 -5.74 -16.80 -6.15
C ILE A 64 -4.66 -17.87 -5.98
N GLN A 65 -4.23 -18.46 -7.11
CA GLN A 65 -3.10 -19.39 -7.12
C GLN A 65 -1.78 -18.63 -7.10
N VAL A 66 -0.97 -18.90 -6.08
CA VAL A 66 0.32 -18.26 -5.85
C VAL A 66 1.41 -19.30 -5.85
N THR A 67 2.36 -19.19 -6.76
CA THR A 67 3.60 -19.97 -6.70
C THR A 67 4.64 -19.20 -5.91
N ARG A 68 5.17 -19.77 -4.85
CA ARG A 68 6.13 -19.15 -3.93
C ARG A 68 7.49 -19.80 -3.98
N ARG A 69 8.53 -19.00 -3.77
CA ARG A 69 9.88 -19.39 -3.34
C ARG A 69 10.33 -18.50 -2.20
N GLU A 70 11.24 -19.01 -1.39
CA GLU A 70 11.84 -18.28 -0.26
C GLU A 70 13.34 -18.16 -0.49
N MET A 71 13.80 -16.99 -0.88
CA MET A 71 15.22 -16.71 -1.07
C MET A 71 15.86 -16.32 0.26
N ARG A 72 16.90 -17.05 0.67
CA ARG A 72 17.76 -16.69 1.81
C ARG A 72 18.64 -15.50 1.46
N ALA A 73 18.38 -14.34 2.06
CA ALA A 73 19.24 -13.17 1.89
C ALA A 73 20.57 -13.35 2.61
N ILE A 74 21.66 -12.97 1.94
CA ILE A 74 23.01 -12.95 2.52
C ILE A 74 23.21 -11.57 3.15
N PRO A 75 23.54 -11.49 4.45
CA PRO A 75 23.81 -10.22 5.12
C PRO A 75 24.90 -9.42 4.39
N PHE A 76 24.72 -8.10 4.31
CA PHE A 76 25.66 -7.13 3.72
C PHE A 76 25.94 -7.29 2.22
N CYS A 77 25.31 -8.23 1.52
CA CYS A 77 25.49 -8.51 0.09
C CYS A 77 24.30 -8.01 -0.75
N MET A 78 23.91 -6.75 -0.63
CA MET A 78 22.69 -6.21 -1.26
C MET A 78 22.64 -6.46 -2.77
N LYS A 79 23.73 -6.11 -3.50
CA LYS A 79 23.76 -6.28 -4.96
C LYS A 79 23.59 -7.74 -5.37
N HIS A 80 24.34 -8.64 -4.74
CA HIS A 80 24.21 -10.08 -4.97
C HIS A 80 22.80 -10.60 -4.67
N ASN A 81 22.18 -10.14 -3.58
CA ASN A 81 20.81 -10.52 -3.23
C ASN A 81 19.79 -10.06 -4.28
N VAL A 82 19.97 -8.86 -4.82
CA VAL A 82 19.11 -8.34 -5.89
C VAL A 82 19.27 -9.12 -7.18
N ASP A 83 20.51 -9.34 -7.63
CA ASP A 83 20.81 -10.11 -8.85
C ASP A 83 20.22 -11.51 -8.75
N ARG A 84 20.42 -12.16 -7.59
CA ARG A 84 19.88 -13.49 -7.32
C ARG A 84 18.36 -13.52 -7.22
N TRP A 85 17.75 -12.49 -6.60
CA TRP A 85 16.29 -12.36 -6.52
C TRP A 85 15.67 -12.28 -7.92
N CYS A 86 16.22 -11.45 -8.80
CA CYS A 86 15.77 -11.30 -10.17
C CYS A 86 15.96 -12.59 -10.99
N SER A 87 17.10 -13.29 -10.81
CA SER A 87 17.34 -14.59 -11.45
C SER A 87 16.28 -15.62 -11.04
N ILE A 88 15.97 -15.73 -9.75
CA ILE A 88 14.96 -16.65 -9.24
C ILE A 88 13.56 -16.32 -9.82
N VAL A 89 13.19 -15.04 -9.90
CA VAL A 89 11.94 -14.63 -10.54
C VAL A 89 11.91 -15.04 -12.02
N GLY A 90 13.04 -14.90 -12.73
CA GLY A 90 13.20 -15.38 -14.10
C GLY A 90 12.98 -16.90 -14.23
N GLU A 91 13.61 -17.69 -13.35
CA GLU A 91 13.43 -19.15 -13.29
C GLU A 91 11.96 -19.54 -12.99
N MET A 92 11.34 -18.87 -12.01
CA MET A 92 9.92 -19.08 -11.68
C MET A 92 9.00 -18.75 -12.86
N ALA A 93 9.32 -17.72 -13.64
CA ALA A 93 8.58 -17.36 -14.84
C ALA A 93 8.77 -18.42 -15.94
N ASP A 94 9.97 -18.97 -16.12
CA ASP A 94 10.24 -20.06 -17.07
C ASP A 94 9.44 -21.33 -16.70
N GLU A 95 9.49 -21.74 -15.43
CA GLU A 95 8.70 -22.86 -14.89
C GLU A 95 7.20 -22.65 -15.09
N TYR A 96 6.74 -21.41 -14.81
CA TYR A 96 5.36 -21.01 -15.00
C TYR A 96 4.91 -21.14 -16.45
N ILE A 97 5.67 -20.56 -17.39
CA ILE A 97 5.35 -20.58 -18.82
C ILE A 97 5.33 -22.03 -19.35
N LYS A 98 6.27 -22.86 -18.91
CA LYS A 98 6.31 -24.30 -19.27
C LYS A 98 5.06 -25.04 -18.77
N LYS A 99 4.57 -24.71 -17.58
CA LYS A 99 3.45 -25.42 -16.92
C LYS A 99 2.08 -24.93 -17.38
N TYR A 100 1.92 -23.62 -17.55
CA TYR A 100 0.61 -22.97 -17.74
C TYR A 100 0.47 -22.22 -19.06
N GLY A 101 1.52 -22.17 -19.87
CA GLY A 101 1.56 -21.39 -21.10
C GLY A 101 1.96 -19.95 -20.88
N LYS A 102 2.25 -19.26 -21.99
CA LYS A 102 2.70 -17.88 -22.02
C LYS A 102 1.56 -16.94 -21.58
N PRO A 103 1.74 -16.07 -20.57
CA PRO A 103 0.74 -15.06 -20.22
C PRO A 103 0.64 -13.98 -21.29
N ASP A 104 -0.53 -13.34 -21.37
CA ASP A 104 -0.77 -12.22 -22.28
C ASP A 104 0.00 -10.96 -21.84
N ILE A 105 0.23 -10.82 -20.51
CA ILE A 105 0.86 -9.66 -19.90
C ILE A 105 1.49 -10.01 -18.55
N LEU A 106 2.61 -9.35 -18.23
CA LEU A 106 3.20 -9.35 -16.90
C LEU A 106 2.78 -8.08 -16.17
N HIS A 107 2.37 -8.20 -14.92
CA HIS A 107 2.05 -7.06 -14.07
C HIS A 107 2.96 -7.07 -12.84
N ALA A 108 3.89 -6.14 -12.77
CA ALA A 108 4.82 -6.00 -11.66
C ALA A 108 4.30 -5.01 -10.63
N HIS A 109 4.41 -5.37 -9.34
CA HIS A 109 4.07 -4.48 -8.23
C HIS A 109 5.35 -3.98 -7.55
N CYS A 110 5.56 -2.69 -7.61
CA CYS A 110 6.75 -1.92 -7.29
C CYS A 110 7.90 -2.18 -8.28
N CYS A 111 8.58 -1.11 -8.69
CA CYS A 111 9.69 -1.19 -9.62
C CYS A 111 10.89 -1.95 -9.05
N ALA A 112 11.18 -1.71 -7.79
CA ALA A 112 12.30 -2.33 -7.07
C ALA A 112 11.84 -3.57 -6.27
N TRP A 113 12.00 -4.83 -6.76
CA TRP A 113 12.72 -5.23 -7.94
C TRP A 113 11.85 -6.00 -8.94
N ALA A 114 10.54 -6.06 -8.70
CA ALA A 114 9.61 -6.78 -9.57
C ALA A 114 9.54 -6.15 -10.96
N GLY A 115 9.52 -4.81 -11.07
CA GLY A 115 9.52 -4.14 -12.36
C GLY A 115 10.77 -4.44 -13.18
N TYR A 116 11.96 -4.46 -12.53
CA TYR A 116 13.20 -4.83 -13.20
C TYR A 116 13.21 -6.30 -13.63
N ALA A 117 12.77 -7.23 -12.75
CA ALA A 117 12.65 -8.64 -13.10
C ALA A 117 11.63 -8.86 -14.23
N ALA A 118 10.48 -8.20 -14.20
CA ALA A 118 9.49 -8.25 -15.26
C ALA A 118 10.03 -7.76 -16.61
N MET A 119 10.87 -6.71 -16.62
CA MET A 119 11.58 -6.27 -17.81
C MET A 119 12.49 -7.37 -18.39
N LEU A 120 13.23 -8.08 -17.54
CA LEU A 120 14.11 -9.19 -17.99
C LEU A 120 13.28 -10.36 -18.56
N VAL A 121 12.21 -10.75 -17.88
CA VAL A 121 11.28 -11.80 -18.34
C VAL A 121 10.60 -11.37 -19.65
N SER A 122 10.14 -10.13 -19.75
CA SER A 122 9.55 -9.54 -20.94
C SER A 122 10.46 -9.66 -22.15
N ARG A 123 11.73 -9.29 -22.00
CA ARG A 123 12.75 -9.41 -23.08
C ARG A 123 12.98 -10.86 -23.51
N LYS A 124 13.05 -11.78 -22.54
CA LYS A 124 13.31 -13.20 -22.82
C LYS A 124 12.16 -13.87 -23.55
N HIS A 125 10.94 -13.57 -23.15
CA HIS A 125 9.75 -14.29 -23.61
C HIS A 125 8.87 -13.48 -24.58
N ASN A 126 9.25 -12.24 -24.89
CA ASN A 126 8.46 -11.36 -25.74
C ASN A 126 7.02 -11.19 -25.22
N ILE A 127 6.88 -10.74 -23.97
CA ILE A 127 5.61 -10.51 -23.27
C ILE A 127 5.58 -9.05 -22.85
N PRO A 128 4.51 -8.26 -23.13
CA PRO A 128 4.41 -6.90 -22.60
C PRO A 128 4.34 -6.89 -21.06
N TYR A 129 4.89 -5.85 -20.43
CA TYR A 129 4.79 -5.69 -18.98
C TYR A 129 4.34 -4.29 -18.57
N VAL A 130 3.65 -4.25 -17.45
CA VAL A 130 3.17 -3.06 -16.77
C VAL A 130 3.75 -3.05 -15.37
N VAL A 131 4.05 -1.86 -14.83
CA VAL A 131 4.52 -1.68 -13.46
C VAL A 131 3.53 -0.82 -12.71
N THR A 132 2.97 -1.31 -11.59
CA THR A 132 2.25 -0.47 -10.63
C THR A 132 3.17 -0.12 -9.46
N GLU A 133 3.39 1.18 -9.24
CA GLU A 133 4.25 1.65 -8.15
C GLU A 133 3.40 2.04 -6.93
N HIS A 134 3.84 1.55 -5.75
CA HIS A 134 3.13 1.71 -4.48
C HIS A 134 3.97 2.36 -3.38
N LEU A 135 5.28 2.52 -3.60
CA LEU A 135 6.19 2.98 -2.55
C LEU A 135 6.48 4.47 -2.67
N ALA A 136 6.34 5.17 -1.56
CA ALA A 136 6.76 6.56 -1.45
C ALA A 136 8.30 6.71 -1.60
N PRO A 137 8.80 7.88 -2.07
CA PRO A 137 10.23 8.13 -2.31
C PRO A 137 11.12 7.81 -1.12
N GLU A 138 10.66 8.10 0.09
CA GLU A 138 11.43 7.86 1.33
C GLU A 138 11.75 6.38 1.54
N LEU A 139 10.87 5.48 1.09
CA LEU A 139 11.10 4.04 1.19
C LEU A 139 12.13 3.59 0.15
N HIS A 140 12.11 4.14 -1.05
CA HIS A 140 13.16 3.93 -2.06
C HIS A 140 14.50 4.46 -1.58
N LEU A 141 14.55 5.71 -1.10
CA LEU A 141 15.78 6.32 -0.58
C LEU A 141 16.35 5.56 0.61
N LYS A 142 15.49 5.04 1.50
CA LYS A 142 15.91 4.16 2.59
C LYS A 142 16.57 2.88 2.07
N GLN A 143 16.04 2.29 1.00
CA GLN A 143 16.61 1.11 0.34
C GLN A 143 17.92 1.43 -0.36
N PHE A 144 18.03 2.59 -1.01
CA PHE A 144 19.23 3.04 -1.70
C PHE A 144 20.37 3.41 -0.74
N GLY A 145 20.02 3.68 0.52
CA GLY A 145 20.96 4.00 1.60
C GLY A 145 21.59 5.38 1.43
N LYS A 146 22.84 5.53 1.91
CA LYS A 146 23.55 6.82 1.91
C LYS A 146 23.86 7.37 0.52
N ASP A 147 23.88 6.54 -0.50
CA ASP A 147 24.17 6.94 -1.88
C ASP A 147 22.94 7.62 -2.53
N GLY A 148 21.73 7.42 -1.97
CA GLY A 148 20.49 8.05 -2.40
C GLY A 148 20.26 7.88 -3.90
N ILE A 149 20.03 8.99 -4.62
CA ILE A 149 19.82 9.01 -6.07
C ILE A 149 21.05 8.57 -6.90
N ASN A 150 22.23 8.57 -6.30
CA ASN A 150 23.48 8.10 -6.95
C ASN A 150 23.70 6.60 -6.74
N SER A 151 22.77 5.91 -6.10
CA SER A 151 22.88 4.46 -5.87
C SER A 151 22.93 3.70 -7.19
N TRP A 152 23.75 2.62 -7.24
CA TRP A 152 23.78 1.67 -8.35
C TRP A 152 22.41 1.07 -8.68
N GLN A 153 21.45 1.17 -7.76
CA GLN A 153 20.08 0.66 -7.92
C GLN A 153 19.25 1.52 -8.86
N VAL A 154 19.53 2.81 -8.96
CA VAL A 154 18.70 3.78 -9.71
C VAL A 154 18.69 3.52 -11.21
N PRO A 155 19.84 3.36 -11.93
CA PRO A 155 19.83 3.19 -13.38
C PRO A 155 19.02 1.98 -13.87
N PRO A 156 19.12 0.76 -13.29
CA PRO A 156 18.32 -0.37 -13.74
C PRO A 156 16.80 -0.17 -13.48
N LEU A 157 16.42 0.56 -12.43
CA LEU A 157 15.02 0.87 -12.15
C LEU A 157 14.48 1.94 -13.12
N GLN A 158 15.28 2.95 -13.44
CA GLN A 158 14.93 3.91 -14.51
C GLN A 158 14.71 3.22 -15.85
N GLU A 159 15.56 2.25 -16.20
CA GLU A 159 15.40 1.47 -17.42
C GLU A 159 14.11 0.64 -17.38
N ALA A 160 13.79 0.03 -16.24
CA ALA A 160 12.57 -0.75 -16.08
C ALA A 160 11.31 0.10 -16.23
N PHE A 161 11.28 1.32 -15.71
CA PHE A 161 10.18 2.26 -15.96
C PHE A 161 10.10 2.68 -17.42
N LYS A 162 11.22 3.08 -18.02
CA LYS A 162 11.29 3.55 -19.41
C LYS A 162 10.86 2.49 -20.44
N LYS A 163 11.12 1.21 -20.15
CA LYS A 163 10.81 0.07 -21.05
C LYS A 163 9.44 -0.56 -20.76
N ALA A 164 8.79 -0.19 -19.67
CA ALA A 164 7.44 -0.65 -19.39
C ALA A 164 6.45 -0.17 -20.44
N SER A 165 5.56 -1.04 -20.90
CA SER A 165 4.49 -0.66 -21.83
C SER A 165 3.54 0.35 -21.20
N ARG A 166 3.40 0.30 -19.87
CA ARG A 166 2.69 1.28 -19.06
C ARG A 166 3.22 1.26 -17.63
N VAL A 167 3.36 2.45 -17.03
CA VAL A 167 3.56 2.62 -15.59
C VAL A 167 2.25 3.10 -14.97
N ILE A 168 1.87 2.53 -13.85
CA ILE A 168 0.67 2.91 -13.08
C ILE A 168 1.15 3.44 -11.73
N PHE A 169 0.73 4.65 -11.38
CA PHE A 169 0.93 5.19 -10.04
C PHE A 169 -0.39 5.18 -9.28
N VAL A 170 -0.32 4.93 -7.98
CA VAL A 170 -1.53 4.87 -7.13
C VAL A 170 -2.09 6.26 -6.79
N SER A 171 -1.33 7.30 -7.08
CA SER A 171 -1.73 8.72 -7.00
C SER A 171 -0.90 9.56 -7.96
N GLU A 172 -1.39 10.76 -8.29
CA GLU A 172 -0.67 11.72 -9.14
C GLU A 172 0.55 12.29 -8.41
N GLU A 173 0.40 12.56 -7.10
CA GLU A 173 1.48 13.03 -6.24
C GLU A 173 2.65 12.03 -6.22
N LEU A 174 2.37 10.73 -6.16
CA LEU A 174 3.42 9.71 -6.19
C LEU A 174 4.21 9.76 -7.51
N ALA A 175 3.55 9.99 -8.66
CA ALA A 175 4.24 10.12 -9.94
C ALA A 175 5.23 11.28 -9.92
N HIS A 176 4.80 12.45 -9.43
CA HIS A 176 5.63 13.64 -9.32
C HIS A 176 6.74 13.48 -8.28
N ASP A 177 6.46 12.91 -7.14
CA ASP A 177 7.43 12.69 -6.05
C ASP A 177 8.55 11.71 -6.47
N LEU A 178 8.28 10.79 -7.38
CA LEU A 178 9.26 9.82 -7.89
C LEU A 178 10.02 10.30 -9.13
N GLU A 179 9.61 11.38 -9.76
CA GLU A 179 10.29 11.94 -10.94
C GLU A 179 11.78 12.22 -10.70
N PRO A 180 12.22 12.79 -9.55
CA PRO A 180 13.64 13.00 -9.27
C PRO A 180 14.47 11.71 -9.22
N LEU A 181 13.84 10.56 -8.90
CA LEU A 181 14.50 9.26 -8.82
C LEU A 181 14.49 8.51 -10.14
N PHE A 182 13.37 8.50 -10.83
CA PHE A 182 13.15 7.61 -11.97
C PHE A 182 12.94 8.36 -13.30
N GLY A 183 12.87 9.68 -13.27
CA GLY A 183 12.55 10.50 -14.44
C GLY A 183 11.05 10.47 -14.77
N SER A 184 10.70 11.14 -15.88
CA SER A 184 9.30 11.26 -16.35
C SER A 184 9.10 10.78 -17.79
N ASN A 185 10.17 10.34 -18.47
CA ASN A 185 10.13 9.95 -19.89
C ASN A 185 9.65 8.50 -20.08
N PHE A 186 8.42 8.22 -19.65
CA PHE A 186 7.72 6.95 -19.84
C PHE A 186 6.20 7.15 -19.82
N ASN A 187 5.47 6.21 -20.41
CA ASN A 187 4.02 6.25 -20.44
C ASN A 187 3.43 5.89 -19.07
N TRP A 188 2.76 6.82 -18.40
CA TRP A 188 2.15 6.55 -17.10
C TRP A 188 0.70 7.02 -16.99
N GLN A 189 0.00 6.51 -16.02
CA GLN A 189 -1.33 6.94 -15.63
C GLN A 189 -1.61 6.59 -14.16
N VAL A 190 -2.67 7.17 -13.60
CA VAL A 190 -3.08 6.93 -12.22
C VAL A 190 -4.19 5.89 -12.17
N VAL A 191 -4.00 4.85 -11.34
CA VAL A 191 -5.07 3.94 -10.92
C VAL A 191 -4.88 3.68 -9.42
N SER A 192 -5.86 4.05 -8.63
CA SER A 192 -5.87 3.81 -7.19
C SER A 192 -5.75 2.32 -6.85
N ASN A 193 -5.19 2.02 -5.68
CA ASN A 193 -5.37 0.68 -5.13
C ASN A 193 -6.85 0.43 -4.85
N THR A 194 -7.24 -0.82 -4.90
CA THR A 194 -8.58 -1.25 -4.48
C THR A 194 -8.64 -1.52 -2.98
N ILE A 195 -9.79 -1.32 -2.38
CA ILE A 195 -10.12 -1.82 -1.05
C ILE A 195 -11.24 -2.84 -1.15
N ASP A 196 -11.23 -3.83 -0.26
CA ASP A 196 -12.33 -4.81 -0.21
C ASP A 196 -13.57 -4.18 0.45
N THR A 197 -14.43 -3.60 -0.38
CA THR A 197 -15.68 -2.95 0.06
C THR A 197 -16.74 -3.92 0.59
N ASN A 198 -16.52 -5.24 0.52
CA ASN A 198 -17.37 -6.23 1.18
C ASN A 198 -16.88 -6.52 2.61
N VAL A 199 -15.65 -6.18 2.92
CA VAL A 199 -15.05 -6.27 4.27
C VAL A 199 -15.23 -4.94 5.01
N PHE A 200 -14.79 -3.84 4.41
CA PHE A 200 -14.94 -2.49 4.97
C PHE A 200 -16.33 -1.95 4.67
N VAL A 201 -17.35 -2.50 5.34
CA VAL A 201 -18.76 -2.18 5.10
C VAL A 201 -19.20 -1.02 5.98
N TYR A 202 -20.04 -0.17 5.44
CA TYR A 202 -20.70 0.88 6.21
C TYR A 202 -21.43 0.32 7.43
N LYS A 203 -21.23 0.96 8.59
CA LYS A 203 -21.98 0.69 9.82
C LYS A 203 -22.42 1.99 10.44
N LYS A 204 -23.75 2.14 10.60
CA LYS A 204 -24.31 3.32 11.25
C LYS A 204 -23.77 3.49 12.66
N ARG A 205 -23.29 4.68 12.98
CA ARG A 205 -22.79 5.03 14.32
C ARG A 205 -23.93 5.45 15.23
N LYS A 206 -23.80 5.15 16.53
CA LYS A 206 -24.68 5.73 17.55
C LYS A 206 -24.35 7.23 17.71
N PRO A 207 -25.33 8.07 18.02
CA PRO A 207 -25.06 9.47 18.39
C PRO A 207 -23.97 9.58 19.46
N LEU A 208 -23.25 10.69 19.49
CA LEU A 208 -22.15 10.90 20.44
C LEU A 208 -22.64 11.14 21.88
N GLU A 209 -23.91 11.54 22.03
CA GLU A 209 -24.51 11.81 23.35
C GLU A 209 -24.36 10.60 24.29
N GLY A 210 -23.81 10.87 25.48
CA GLY A 210 -23.62 9.86 26.52
C GLY A 210 -22.50 8.84 26.28
N ARG A 211 -21.63 9.06 25.28
CA ARG A 211 -20.46 8.20 25.01
C ARG A 211 -19.19 9.01 24.72
N THR A 212 -18.06 8.34 24.91
CA THR A 212 -16.74 8.89 24.66
C THR A 212 -16.47 9.07 23.17
N PHE A 213 -16.02 10.26 22.75
CA PHE A 213 -15.48 10.47 21.40
C PHE A 213 -14.18 9.70 21.23
N THR A 214 -14.14 8.83 20.24
CA THR A 214 -13.03 7.91 20.04
C THR A 214 -12.36 8.17 18.70
N ILE A 215 -11.07 8.51 18.74
CA ILE A 215 -10.21 8.63 17.57
C ILE A 215 -9.41 7.32 17.42
N CYS A 216 -9.17 6.86 16.20
CA CYS A 216 -8.20 5.79 15.96
C CYS A 216 -7.06 6.24 15.04
N CYS A 217 -5.91 5.58 15.19
CA CYS A 217 -4.79 5.67 14.25
C CYS A 217 -4.34 4.25 13.91
N LEU A 218 -4.38 3.92 12.63
CA LEU A 218 -4.04 2.60 12.09
C LEU A 218 -2.84 2.73 11.15
N ALA A 219 -1.64 2.65 11.69
CA ALA A 219 -0.40 2.79 10.92
C ALA A 219 0.79 2.10 11.61
N ILE A 220 1.76 1.66 10.83
CA ILE A 220 3.05 1.17 11.34
C ILE A 220 3.80 2.30 12.08
N PHE A 221 4.51 1.96 13.15
CA PHE A 221 5.31 2.93 13.91
C PHE A 221 6.63 3.25 13.21
N ILE A 222 6.61 4.26 12.36
CA ILE A 222 7.79 4.84 11.70
C ILE A 222 7.68 6.36 11.70
N PRO A 223 8.82 7.10 11.60
CA PRO A 223 8.82 8.57 11.62
C PRO A 223 7.90 9.22 10.59
N LEU A 224 7.75 8.59 9.41
CA LEU A 224 6.90 9.07 8.32
C LEU A 224 5.43 9.24 8.74
N LYS A 225 4.94 8.42 9.68
CA LYS A 225 3.54 8.44 10.13
C LYS A 225 3.22 9.50 11.18
N GLY A 226 4.21 10.29 11.63
CA GLY A 226 3.99 11.49 12.41
C GLY A 226 3.36 11.29 13.80
N TYR A 227 3.64 10.18 14.49
CA TYR A 227 3.09 9.90 15.82
C TYR A 227 3.41 10.97 16.87
N ASP A 228 4.54 11.65 16.75
CA ASP A 228 4.92 12.79 17.58
C ASP A 228 3.95 13.97 17.40
N VAL A 229 3.53 14.24 16.17
CA VAL A 229 2.53 15.28 15.86
C VAL A 229 1.15 14.85 16.32
N LEU A 230 0.76 13.59 16.05
CA LEU A 230 -0.52 13.03 16.47
C LEU A 230 -0.73 13.12 17.97
N TYR A 231 0.26 12.69 18.77
CA TYR A 231 0.13 12.67 20.23
C TYR A 231 0.16 14.06 20.82
N LYS A 232 0.95 14.98 20.27
CA LYS A 232 0.90 16.39 20.64
C LYS A 232 -0.47 17.00 20.35
N ALA A 233 -1.02 16.74 19.17
CA ALA A 233 -2.36 17.20 18.76
C ALA A 233 -3.45 16.63 19.68
N PHE A 234 -3.37 15.33 19.99
CA PHE A 234 -4.33 14.68 20.86
C PHE A 234 -4.24 15.21 22.32
N ALA A 235 -3.02 15.45 22.84
CA ALA A 235 -2.83 16.10 24.16
C ALA A 235 -3.48 17.48 24.21
N GLU A 236 -3.28 18.30 23.18
CA GLU A 236 -3.95 19.59 23.09
C GLU A 236 -5.47 19.48 22.97
N PHE A 237 -5.96 18.46 22.23
CA PHE A 237 -7.39 18.22 22.03
C PHE A 237 -8.08 17.84 23.34
N ILE A 238 -7.53 16.89 24.12
CA ILE A 238 -8.13 16.49 25.41
C ILE A 238 -8.11 17.65 26.40
N GLN A 239 -7.06 18.47 26.41
CA GLN A 239 -6.96 19.61 27.31
C GLN A 239 -7.95 20.73 27.00
N LYS A 240 -8.21 21.01 25.71
CA LYS A 240 -8.95 22.20 25.28
C LYS A 240 -10.41 21.94 24.93
N TYR A 241 -10.73 20.71 24.47
CA TYR A 241 -12.02 20.44 23.82
C TYR A 241 -12.80 19.27 24.42
N ASN A 242 -12.13 18.16 24.79
CA ASN A 242 -12.81 16.96 25.30
C ASN A 242 -11.90 16.12 26.21
N THR A 243 -12.05 16.30 27.51
CA THR A 243 -11.25 15.62 28.55
C THR A 243 -11.48 14.11 28.63
N GLU A 244 -12.56 13.58 28.04
CA GLU A 244 -12.92 12.15 28.11
C GLU A 244 -12.58 11.39 26.82
N ALA A 245 -12.06 12.09 25.79
CA ALA A 245 -11.74 11.44 24.51
C ALA A 245 -10.71 10.33 24.63
N GLN A 246 -10.80 9.34 23.75
CA GLN A 246 -9.87 8.22 23.68
C GLN A 246 -9.19 8.13 22.31
N LEU A 247 -7.95 7.62 22.29
CA LEU A 247 -7.18 7.35 21.09
C LEU A 247 -6.80 5.84 21.05
N LEU A 248 -7.29 5.14 20.05
CA LEU A 248 -6.97 3.72 19.79
C LEU A 248 -5.88 3.65 18.72
N VAL A 249 -4.76 3.01 19.02
CA VAL A 249 -3.60 2.96 18.13
C VAL A 249 -3.25 1.52 17.81
N ALA A 250 -3.23 1.18 16.51
CA ALA A 250 -2.81 -0.15 16.07
C ALA A 250 -1.88 -0.08 14.83
N GLY A 251 -1.09 -1.10 14.65
CA GLY A 251 -0.11 -1.28 13.59
C GLY A 251 1.21 -1.82 14.11
N ALA A 252 2.05 -2.34 13.21
CA ALA A 252 3.34 -2.91 13.60
C ALA A 252 4.19 -1.90 14.38
N GLY A 253 4.71 -2.32 15.52
CA GLY A 253 5.54 -1.52 16.43
C GLY A 253 4.80 -0.56 17.36
N THR A 254 3.48 -0.42 17.27
CA THR A 254 2.71 0.53 18.10
C THR A 254 2.61 0.11 19.56
N ASN A 255 2.93 -1.12 19.92
CA ASN A 255 3.01 -1.60 21.31
C ASN A 255 4.45 -1.66 21.86
N SER A 256 5.43 -1.07 21.15
CA SER A 256 6.84 -1.04 21.57
C SER A 256 7.08 -0.16 22.82
N LYS A 257 8.26 -0.33 23.42
CA LYS A 257 8.69 0.53 24.54
C LYS A 257 8.87 1.99 24.09
N GLU A 258 9.35 2.20 22.86
CA GLU A 258 9.54 3.53 22.26
C GLU A 258 8.21 4.25 22.08
N MET A 259 7.18 3.54 21.62
CA MET A 259 5.83 4.09 21.49
C MET A 259 5.25 4.50 22.87
N ARG A 260 5.42 3.66 23.89
CA ARG A 260 4.97 3.97 25.26
C ARG A 260 5.67 5.20 25.82
N LYS A 261 7.00 5.31 25.65
CA LYS A 261 7.75 6.53 26.02
C LYS A 261 7.21 7.80 25.35
N LEU A 262 6.77 7.67 24.09
CA LEU A 262 6.18 8.79 23.36
C LEU A 262 4.81 9.17 23.95
N VAL A 263 3.97 8.20 24.31
CA VAL A 263 2.69 8.41 25.02
C VAL A 263 2.92 9.10 26.36
N ASP A 264 3.90 8.63 27.15
CA ASP A 264 4.25 9.19 28.47
C ASP A 264 4.78 10.63 28.35
N LYS A 265 5.60 10.90 27.32
CA LYS A 265 6.13 12.25 27.04
C LYS A 265 5.03 13.30 26.92
N TYR A 266 3.88 12.93 26.36
CA TYR A 266 2.75 13.86 26.17
C TYR A 266 1.70 13.76 27.29
N GLY A 267 1.89 12.91 28.31
CA GLY A 267 0.99 12.78 29.45
C GLY A 267 -0.40 12.21 29.12
N ILE A 268 -0.53 11.48 28.01
CA ILE A 268 -1.82 11.01 27.48
C ILE A 268 -2.12 9.53 27.79
N GLY A 269 -1.36 8.89 28.67
CA GLY A 269 -1.42 7.44 28.91
C GLY A 269 -2.79 6.92 29.33
N LYS A 270 -3.59 7.71 30.06
CA LYS A 270 -4.97 7.33 30.46
C LYS A 270 -5.96 7.29 29.29
N HIS A 271 -5.64 7.98 28.21
CA HIS A 271 -6.52 8.19 27.05
C HIS A 271 -6.11 7.36 25.83
N VAL A 272 -4.94 6.72 25.85
CA VAL A 272 -4.38 5.98 24.70
C VAL A 272 -4.37 4.48 24.96
N LYS A 273 -4.88 3.71 24.02
CA LYS A 273 -4.78 2.24 23.99
C LYS A 273 -3.91 1.80 22.82
N LEU A 274 -2.82 1.07 23.10
CA LEU A 274 -1.86 0.56 22.13
C LEU A 274 -2.11 -0.93 21.91
N TYR A 275 -2.48 -1.31 20.70
CA TYR A 275 -2.84 -2.69 20.36
C TYR A 275 -1.71 -3.49 19.70
N GLY A 276 -0.73 -2.81 19.09
CA GLY A 276 0.25 -3.50 18.25
C GLY A 276 -0.34 -3.84 16.88
N GLU A 277 0.24 -4.83 16.23
CA GLU A 277 -0.23 -5.32 14.93
C GLU A 277 -1.51 -6.13 15.11
N LEU A 278 -2.50 -5.87 14.27
CA LEU A 278 -3.78 -6.54 14.25
C LEU A 278 -4.04 -7.19 12.89
N ASP A 279 -4.81 -8.26 12.89
CA ASP A 279 -5.40 -8.81 11.70
C ASP A 279 -6.54 -7.92 11.16
N ARG A 280 -7.09 -8.29 10.01
CA ARG A 280 -8.17 -7.54 9.35
C ARG A 280 -9.42 -7.37 10.25
N ASN A 281 -9.77 -8.39 11.02
CA ASN A 281 -10.91 -8.33 11.94
C ASN A 281 -10.67 -7.36 13.09
N GLY A 282 -9.45 -7.37 13.66
CA GLY A 282 -9.03 -6.42 14.69
C GLY A 282 -9.02 -4.97 14.18
N VAL A 283 -8.59 -4.74 12.92
CA VAL A 283 -8.67 -3.43 12.27
C VAL A 283 -10.12 -2.96 12.15
N LEU A 284 -11.02 -3.81 11.65
CA LEU A 284 -12.45 -3.50 11.55
C LEU A 284 -13.08 -3.19 12.90
N ASP A 285 -12.72 -3.95 13.91
CA ASP A 285 -13.19 -3.74 15.28
C ASP A 285 -12.84 -2.34 15.81
N ILE A 286 -11.60 -1.89 15.56
CA ILE A 286 -11.17 -0.54 15.92
C ILE A 286 -11.92 0.51 15.12
N LEU A 287 -12.03 0.36 13.81
CA LEU A 287 -12.78 1.27 12.97
C LEU A 287 -14.24 1.40 13.42
N TYR A 288 -14.88 0.28 13.76
CA TYR A 288 -16.28 0.29 14.22
C TYR A 288 -16.49 0.87 15.62
N LYS A 289 -15.45 0.89 16.46
CA LYS A 289 -15.47 1.53 17.79
C LYS A 289 -15.12 3.03 17.74
N SER A 290 -14.65 3.53 16.59
CA SER A 290 -14.15 4.88 16.44
C SER A 290 -15.13 5.80 15.74
N ASP A 291 -15.04 7.09 16.03
CA ASP A 291 -15.80 8.17 15.40
C ASP A 291 -15.00 8.84 14.29
N CYS A 292 -13.66 8.84 14.44
CA CYS A 292 -12.75 9.48 13.53
C CYS A 292 -11.47 8.66 13.40
N LEU A 293 -10.90 8.59 12.20
CA LEU A 293 -9.53 8.12 12.00
C LEU A 293 -8.60 9.32 11.85
N ALA A 294 -7.47 9.31 12.57
CA ALA A 294 -6.43 10.33 12.47
C ALA A 294 -5.15 9.76 11.87
N LEU A 295 -4.57 10.46 10.89
CA LEU A 295 -3.29 10.11 10.29
C LEU A 295 -2.43 11.38 10.11
N ALA A 296 -1.45 11.58 11.01
CA ALA A 296 -0.56 12.76 11.02
C ALA A 296 0.66 12.58 10.09
N THR A 297 0.48 11.89 8.98
CA THR A 297 1.58 11.48 8.10
C THR A 297 2.34 12.65 7.49
N ARG A 298 3.61 12.41 7.15
CA ARG A 298 4.52 13.36 6.48
C ARG A 298 4.62 13.11 4.98
N ASN A 299 4.25 11.92 4.54
CA ASN A 299 4.06 11.55 3.14
C ASN A 299 3.30 10.23 3.04
N GLU A 300 2.53 10.04 1.98
CA GLU A 300 1.81 8.83 1.63
C GLU A 300 1.85 8.60 0.12
N ALA A 301 2.07 7.37 -0.28
CA ALA A 301 1.88 6.99 -1.69
C ALA A 301 0.41 7.07 -2.10
N GLN A 302 -0.49 6.64 -1.21
CA GLN A 302 -1.95 6.78 -1.36
C GLN A 302 -2.66 6.97 -0.01
N GLY A 303 -2.37 6.15 1.00
CA GLY A 303 -3.07 6.21 2.30
C GLY A 303 -4.36 5.37 2.31
N LEU A 304 -4.28 4.10 1.91
CA LEU A 304 -5.42 3.17 1.84
C LEU A 304 -6.28 3.15 3.11
N VAL A 305 -5.66 3.25 4.28
CA VAL A 305 -6.37 3.24 5.56
C VAL A 305 -7.42 4.36 5.69
N LEU A 306 -7.23 5.49 4.99
CA LEU A 306 -8.20 6.59 4.95
C LEU A 306 -9.45 6.16 4.19
N LEU A 307 -9.28 5.49 3.05
CA LEU A 307 -10.38 4.96 2.25
C LEU A 307 -11.10 3.81 2.97
N GLU A 308 -10.35 2.92 3.64
CA GLU A 308 -10.90 1.85 4.48
C GLU A 308 -11.77 2.42 5.60
N ALA A 309 -11.28 3.43 6.29
CA ALA A 309 -12.02 4.12 7.35
C ALA A 309 -13.30 4.78 6.82
N MET A 310 -13.20 5.58 5.77
CA MET A 310 -14.36 6.23 5.14
C MET A 310 -15.36 5.22 4.57
N SER A 311 -14.89 4.08 4.04
CA SER A 311 -15.77 2.99 3.60
C SER A 311 -16.63 2.43 4.74
N THR A 312 -16.11 2.41 5.98
CA THR A 312 -16.88 2.02 7.17
C THR A 312 -17.83 3.11 7.67
N GLY A 313 -17.77 4.31 7.11
CA GLY A 313 -18.62 5.45 7.45
C GLY A 313 -18.11 6.29 8.61
N ILE A 314 -16.79 6.37 8.85
CA ILE A 314 -16.19 7.33 9.78
C ILE A 314 -15.48 8.46 9.05
N GLN A 315 -15.44 9.62 9.68
CA GLN A 315 -14.72 10.77 9.19
C GLN A 315 -13.20 10.58 9.38
N VAL A 316 -12.42 11.25 8.57
CA VAL A 316 -10.97 11.18 8.62
C VAL A 316 -10.36 12.56 8.87
N VAL A 317 -9.39 12.66 9.76
CA VAL A 317 -8.51 13.82 9.91
C VAL A 317 -7.11 13.42 9.49
N THR A 318 -6.59 14.07 8.45
CA THR A 318 -5.26 13.78 7.92
C THR A 318 -4.50 15.06 7.56
N THR A 319 -3.31 14.92 6.98
CA THR A 319 -2.48 16.05 6.59
C THR A 319 -2.58 16.35 5.09
N ASP A 320 -2.14 17.53 4.69
CA ASP A 320 -1.94 17.95 3.29
C ASP A 320 -0.82 17.17 2.56
N ARG A 321 -0.22 16.18 3.24
CA ARG A 321 0.77 15.23 2.69
C ARG A 321 0.18 13.89 2.27
N THR A 322 -1.13 13.76 2.33
CA THR A 322 -1.84 12.64 1.70
C THR A 322 -2.30 13.05 0.30
N PRO A 323 -2.29 12.12 -0.67
CA PRO A 323 -2.70 12.41 -2.03
C PRO A 323 -4.15 12.88 -2.14
N LYS A 324 -4.44 13.72 -3.14
CA LYS A 324 -5.78 14.29 -3.36
C LYS A 324 -6.83 13.24 -3.70
N ASN A 325 -6.45 12.12 -4.30
CA ASN A 325 -7.38 11.06 -4.65
C ASN A 325 -8.00 10.32 -3.43
N VAL A 326 -7.53 10.62 -2.20
CA VAL A 326 -8.17 10.15 -0.96
C VAL A 326 -8.87 11.28 -0.19
N HIS A 327 -8.85 12.52 -0.68
CA HIS A 327 -9.54 13.66 -0.08
C HIS A 327 -11.00 13.71 -0.52
N ILE A 328 -11.81 12.78 0.01
CA ILE A 328 -13.24 12.75 -0.28
C ILE A 328 -13.92 13.95 0.42
N GLU A 329 -14.61 14.77 -0.36
CA GLU A 329 -15.34 15.92 0.15
C GLU A 329 -16.38 15.49 1.20
N GLY A 330 -16.44 16.21 2.31
CA GLY A 330 -17.29 15.86 3.46
C GLY A 330 -16.75 14.69 4.32
N GLY A 331 -15.86 13.84 3.79
CA GLY A 331 -15.28 12.70 4.49
C GLY A 331 -13.92 12.97 5.12
N CYS A 332 -13.14 13.87 4.51
CA CYS A 332 -11.78 14.22 4.90
C CYS A 332 -11.68 15.64 5.44
N ILE A 333 -11.08 15.81 6.62
CA ILE A 333 -10.68 17.09 7.19
C ILE A 333 -9.16 17.19 7.14
N ILE A 334 -8.63 18.21 6.48
CA ILE A 334 -7.21 18.36 6.21
C ILE A 334 -6.57 19.34 7.20
N ALA A 335 -5.44 18.95 7.79
CA ALA A 335 -4.56 19.82 8.57
C ALA A 335 -3.21 20.01 7.83
N PRO A 336 -2.56 21.16 7.92
CA PRO A 336 -1.19 21.29 7.47
C PRO A 336 -0.27 20.30 8.20
N TYR A 337 0.64 19.67 7.50
CA TYR A 337 1.56 18.71 8.11
C TYR A 337 2.43 19.36 9.20
N ASN A 338 2.82 18.60 10.22
CA ASN A 338 3.58 19.07 11.38
C ASN A 338 2.90 20.21 12.21
N ARG A 339 1.61 20.47 12.01
CA ARG A 339 0.84 21.47 12.77
C ARG A 339 -0.12 20.77 13.75
N ALA A 340 0.43 20.35 14.89
CA ALA A 340 -0.33 19.68 15.97
C ALA A 340 -1.47 20.56 16.51
N ASP A 341 -1.26 21.86 16.64
CA ASP A 341 -2.25 22.85 17.08
C ASP A 341 -3.47 22.93 16.14
N ILE A 342 -3.23 22.86 14.82
CA ILE A 342 -4.31 22.83 13.83
C ILE A 342 -4.99 21.47 13.82
N MET A 343 -4.23 20.39 13.89
CA MET A 343 -4.80 19.04 13.93
C MET A 343 -5.72 18.84 15.15
N ALA A 344 -5.37 19.40 16.32
CA ALA A 344 -6.25 19.40 17.49
C ALA A 344 -7.60 20.11 17.24
N LYS A 345 -7.57 21.24 16.52
CA LYS A 345 -8.81 21.93 16.07
C LYS A 345 -9.62 21.09 15.11
N ARG A 346 -8.96 20.34 14.19
CA ARG A 346 -9.62 19.44 13.25
C ARG A 346 -10.27 18.24 13.96
N PHE A 347 -9.73 17.77 15.07
CA PHE A 347 -10.42 16.77 15.91
C PHE A 347 -11.69 17.33 16.54
N ALA A 348 -11.68 18.58 17.01
CA ALA A 348 -12.87 19.24 17.51
C ALA A 348 -13.92 19.48 16.41
N GLU A 349 -13.48 19.87 15.22
CA GLU A 349 -14.33 19.99 14.05
C GLU A 349 -15.02 18.65 13.70
N ALA A 350 -14.25 17.54 13.64
CA ALA A 350 -14.78 16.21 13.42
C ALA A 350 -15.81 15.79 14.50
N MET A 351 -15.54 16.11 15.77
CA MET A 351 -16.41 15.78 16.89
C MET A 351 -17.76 16.52 16.82
N HIS A 352 -17.77 17.75 16.33
CA HIS A 352 -18.96 18.60 16.25
C HIS A 352 -19.62 18.61 14.88
N ASN A 353 -19.13 17.82 13.92
CA ASN A 353 -19.68 17.79 12.56
C ASN A 353 -21.01 17.06 12.47
N THR A 354 -22.09 17.79 12.67
CA THR A 354 -23.47 17.27 12.58
C THR A 354 -23.95 17.02 11.15
N SER A 355 -23.26 17.59 10.15
CA SER A 355 -23.58 17.42 8.73
C SER A 355 -22.89 16.20 8.07
N PHE A 356 -22.08 15.45 8.82
CA PHE A 356 -21.38 14.30 8.29
C PHE A 356 -22.33 13.15 7.96
N ASP A 357 -22.41 12.79 6.68
CA ASP A 357 -23.15 11.63 6.19
C ASP A 357 -22.19 10.47 5.86
N GLY A 358 -21.93 9.63 6.87
CA GLY A 358 -21.04 8.49 6.70
C GLY A 358 -21.52 7.47 5.67
N LYS A 359 -22.83 7.39 5.37
CA LYS A 359 -23.35 6.49 4.34
C LYS A 359 -23.01 7.03 2.95
N ALA A 360 -23.25 8.31 2.70
CA ALA A 360 -22.90 8.95 1.44
C ALA A 360 -21.39 8.86 1.16
N ILE A 361 -20.55 9.10 2.19
CA ILE A 361 -19.10 8.95 2.07
C ILE A 361 -18.70 7.51 1.75
N SER A 362 -19.26 6.51 2.44
CA SER A 362 -19.00 5.09 2.14
C SER A 362 -19.38 4.74 0.69
N ASP A 363 -20.50 5.21 0.20
CA ASP A 363 -20.95 4.96 -1.18
C ASP A 363 -20.04 5.67 -2.20
N CYS A 364 -19.60 6.89 -1.91
CA CYS A 364 -18.61 7.60 -2.72
C CYS A 364 -17.30 6.80 -2.83
N VAL A 365 -16.74 6.34 -1.71
CA VAL A 365 -15.52 5.52 -1.71
C VAL A 365 -15.71 4.24 -2.55
N LYS A 366 -16.83 3.54 -2.39
CA LYS A 366 -17.14 2.35 -3.19
C LYS A 366 -17.18 2.63 -4.69
N SER A 367 -17.74 3.77 -5.09
CA SER A 367 -17.81 4.17 -6.49
C SER A 367 -16.44 4.49 -7.11
N LEU A 368 -15.43 4.80 -6.29
CA LEU A 368 -14.10 5.19 -6.74
C LEU A 368 -13.10 4.01 -6.72
N VAL A 369 -13.10 3.18 -5.67
CA VAL A 369 -12.02 2.22 -5.41
C VAL A 369 -12.49 0.79 -5.14
N SER A 370 -13.75 0.46 -5.40
CA SER A 370 -14.20 -0.94 -5.26
C SER A 370 -13.46 -1.87 -6.24
N PRO A 371 -13.38 -3.18 -5.93
CA PRO A 371 -12.74 -4.14 -6.80
C PRO A 371 -13.28 -4.17 -8.24
N ASN A 372 -14.58 -3.88 -8.43
CA ASN A 372 -15.16 -3.80 -9.77
C ASN A 372 -14.66 -2.59 -10.56
N VAL A 373 -14.54 -1.43 -9.91
CA VAL A 373 -14.07 -0.20 -10.56
C VAL A 373 -12.59 -0.32 -10.93
N ILE A 374 -11.74 -0.68 -9.98
CA ILE A 374 -10.31 -0.80 -10.20
C ILE A 374 -9.98 -1.96 -11.15
N GLY A 375 -10.66 -3.11 -10.99
CA GLY A 375 -10.49 -4.25 -11.90
C GLY A 375 -10.83 -3.89 -13.34
N LYS A 376 -11.87 -3.07 -13.57
CA LYS A 376 -12.22 -2.59 -14.92
C LYS A 376 -11.14 -1.64 -15.46
N GLN A 377 -10.67 -0.67 -14.68
CA GLN A 377 -9.61 0.27 -15.11
C GLN A 377 -8.33 -0.49 -15.49
N LEU A 378 -7.88 -1.43 -14.67
CA LEU A 378 -6.71 -2.27 -14.97
C LEU A 378 -6.94 -3.12 -16.22
N THR A 379 -8.15 -3.69 -16.39
CA THR A 379 -8.53 -4.46 -17.58
C THR A 379 -8.41 -3.63 -18.86
N ASP A 380 -8.92 -2.40 -18.85
CA ASP A 380 -8.89 -1.52 -20.02
C ASP A 380 -7.46 -1.13 -20.39
N ILE A 381 -6.61 -0.86 -19.38
CA ILE A 381 -5.17 -0.62 -19.58
C ILE A 381 -4.50 -1.84 -20.21
N PHE A 382 -4.68 -3.01 -19.63
CA PHE A 382 -4.01 -4.22 -20.10
C PHE A 382 -4.43 -4.61 -21.53
N LYS A 383 -5.70 -4.45 -21.87
CA LYS A 383 -6.19 -4.64 -23.24
C LYS A 383 -5.50 -3.68 -24.21
N SER A 384 -5.41 -2.39 -23.86
CA SER A 384 -4.72 -1.38 -24.66
C SER A 384 -3.24 -1.72 -24.86
N VAL A 385 -2.55 -2.09 -23.79
CA VAL A 385 -1.13 -2.50 -23.81
C VAL A 385 -0.91 -3.70 -24.72
N ILE A 386 -1.71 -4.76 -24.57
CA ILE A 386 -1.59 -5.99 -25.36
C ILE A 386 -1.83 -5.70 -26.84
N SER A 387 -2.84 -4.89 -27.17
CA SER A 387 -3.15 -4.52 -28.55
C SER A 387 -2.00 -3.74 -29.18
N SER A 388 -1.50 -2.69 -28.54
CA SER A 388 -0.39 -1.88 -29.05
C SER A 388 0.90 -2.69 -29.21
N TYR A 389 1.17 -3.60 -28.26
CA TYR A 389 2.36 -4.47 -28.31
C TYR A 389 2.31 -5.43 -29.50
N LYS A 390 1.16 -6.02 -29.78
CA LYS A 390 0.98 -6.91 -30.96
C LYS A 390 1.18 -6.18 -32.26
N THR A 391 0.68 -4.95 -32.40
CA THR A 391 0.84 -4.13 -33.61
C THR A 391 2.31 -3.81 -33.89
N GLN A 392 3.07 -3.41 -32.85
CA GLN A 392 4.51 -3.12 -33.00
C GLN A 392 5.34 -4.33 -33.46
N TYR A 393 4.97 -5.53 -33.06
CA TYR A 393 5.69 -6.75 -33.47
C TYR A 393 5.25 -7.30 -34.82
N SER A 394 4.00 -7.08 -35.24
CA SER A 394 3.54 -7.44 -36.60
C SER A 394 4.14 -6.56 -37.71
N GLU A 395 4.63 -5.36 -37.38
CA GLU A 395 5.29 -4.45 -38.31
C GLU A 395 6.81 -4.71 -38.42
N GLN A 396 7.39 -5.50 -37.52
CA GLN A 396 8.84 -5.84 -37.49
C GLN A 396 9.14 -7.26 -38.00
N SER A 397 8.12 -8.08 -38.26
CA SER A 397 8.20 -9.43 -38.83
C SER A 397 7.79 -9.42 -40.32
#